data_4a58605e2c7a950777a786746b70826b
#
_entry.id   4a58605e2c7a950777a786746b70826b
#
_cell.length_a   1.000
_cell.length_b   1.000
_cell.length_c   1.000
_cell.angle_alpha   90.00
_cell.angle_beta   90.00
_cell.angle_gamma   90.00
#
_symmetry.space_group_name_H-M   'P 1'
#
loop_
_entity.id
_entity.type
_entity.pdbx_description
1 polymer ?
#
loop_
_entity_poly.entity_id
_entity_poly.type
_entity_poly.pdbx_seq_one_letter_code
_entity_poly.pdbx_strand_id
1 'polypeptide(L)'
;PSGSSLKNVAKNLGWSVVEITPTDATKPGILAGVALLIASRGLSIRQAIVDDVDLNPDPKLTIVVEGQIPPDLIYEIKKVEGVSSLSLI
;
A
#
# COMPACT_ATOMS: atom_id res chain seq x y z
N PRO A 1 5.43 -2.63 18.50
CA PRO A 1 4.47 -3.50 17.85
C PRO A 1 4.87 -3.80 16.43
N SER A 2 4.52 -4.96 15.98
CA SER A 2 4.80 -5.42 14.63
C SER A 2 3.78 -4.87 13.64
N GLY A 3 4.07 -5.03 12.35
CA GLY A 3 3.11 -4.74 11.31
C GLY A 3 1.81 -5.53 11.44
N SER A 4 1.87 -6.71 12.07
CA SER A 4 0.66 -7.51 12.33
C SER A 4 -0.32 -6.80 13.24
N SER A 5 0.16 -6.12 14.27
CA SER A 5 -0.70 -5.36 15.18
C SER A 5 -1.37 -4.20 14.47
N LEU A 6 -0.64 -3.49 13.62
CA LEU A 6 -1.20 -2.41 12.82
C LEU A 6 -2.28 -2.93 11.87
N LYS A 7 -2.03 -4.05 11.20
CA LYS A 7 -2.99 -4.65 10.29
C LYS A 7 -4.27 -5.06 11.02
N ASN A 8 -4.13 -5.64 12.20
CA ASN A 8 -5.28 -6.04 13.00
C ASN A 8 -6.12 -4.85 13.46
N VAL A 9 -5.47 -3.78 13.91
CA VAL A 9 -6.16 -2.56 14.33
C VAL A 9 -6.92 -1.96 13.13
N ALA A 10 -6.28 -1.88 11.97
CA ALA A 10 -6.92 -1.33 10.78
C ALA A 10 -8.16 -2.15 10.40
N LYS A 11 -8.08 -3.47 10.41
CA LYS A 11 -9.21 -4.33 10.10
C LYS A 11 -10.37 -4.14 11.08
N ASN A 12 -10.06 -4.01 12.36
CA ASN A 12 -11.09 -3.80 13.38
C ASN A 12 -11.82 -2.48 13.22
N LEU A 13 -11.16 -1.49 12.60
CA LEU A 13 -11.75 -0.19 12.31
C LEU A 13 -12.47 -0.16 10.96
N GLY A 14 -12.47 -1.27 10.22
CA GLY A 14 -13.06 -1.31 8.89
C GLY A 14 -12.22 -0.64 7.83
N TRP A 15 -10.93 -0.42 8.10
CA TRP A 15 -9.99 0.16 7.15
C TRP A 15 -9.40 -0.92 6.26
N SER A 16 -8.82 -0.51 5.14
CA SER A 16 -8.18 -1.42 4.20
C SER A 16 -6.66 -1.35 4.34
N VAL A 17 -6.01 -2.50 4.21
CA VAL A 17 -4.55 -2.57 4.21
C VAL A 17 -4.12 -3.17 2.88
N VAL A 18 -3.29 -2.43 2.15
CA VAL A 18 -2.77 -2.85 0.85
C VAL A 18 -1.27 -3.05 0.97
N GLU A 19 -0.81 -4.19 0.48
CA GLU A 19 0.61 -4.51 0.45
C GLU A 19 1.05 -4.60 -0.99
N ILE A 20 2.03 -3.77 -1.37
CA ILE A 20 2.50 -3.65 -2.74
C ILE A 20 3.92 -4.18 -2.83
N THR A 21 4.15 -5.07 -3.79
CA THR A 21 5.48 -5.56 -4.11
C THR A 21 6.01 -4.78 -5.29
N PRO A 22 7.10 -4.02 -5.14
CA PRO A 22 7.68 -3.27 -6.25
C PRO A 22 8.47 -4.17 -7.20
N THR A 23 8.56 -3.78 -8.46
CA THR A 23 9.46 -4.44 -9.42
C THR A 23 10.92 -4.15 -9.10
N ASP A 24 11.18 -2.94 -8.62
CA ASP A 24 12.50 -2.49 -8.20
C ASP A 24 12.31 -1.56 -6.99
N ALA A 25 12.62 -2.09 -5.81
CA ALA A 25 12.42 -1.36 -4.56
C ALA A 25 13.31 -0.13 -4.42
N THR A 26 14.33 0.00 -5.25
CA THR A 26 15.23 1.16 -5.23
C THR A 26 14.71 2.33 -6.06
N LYS A 27 13.70 2.11 -6.91
CA LYS A 27 13.14 3.18 -7.73
C LYS A 27 12.24 4.09 -6.94
N PRO A 28 12.41 5.42 -7.06
CA PRO A 28 11.51 6.37 -6.41
C PRO A 28 10.19 6.48 -7.18
N GLY A 29 9.18 7.04 -6.51
CA GLY A 29 7.95 7.44 -7.17
C GLY A 29 6.79 6.47 -7.07
N ILE A 30 7.01 5.23 -6.65
CA ILE A 30 5.93 4.24 -6.54
C ILE A 30 4.92 4.70 -5.49
N LEU A 31 5.39 5.09 -4.30
CA LEU A 31 4.52 5.57 -3.23
C LEU A 31 3.74 6.80 -3.69
N ALA A 32 4.40 7.74 -4.34
CA ALA A 32 3.75 8.96 -4.81
C ALA A 32 2.65 8.65 -5.82
N GLY A 33 2.90 7.75 -6.77
CA GLY A 33 1.91 7.38 -7.78
C GLY A 33 0.69 6.69 -7.17
N VAL A 34 0.93 5.76 -6.26
CA VAL A 34 -0.17 5.04 -5.58
C VAL A 34 -0.95 5.99 -4.69
N ALA A 35 -0.26 6.83 -3.93
CA ALA A 35 -0.90 7.79 -3.04
C ALA A 35 -1.78 8.77 -3.81
N LEU A 36 -1.32 9.22 -4.98
CA LEU A 36 -2.10 10.13 -5.82
C LEU A 36 -3.40 9.49 -6.28
N LEU A 37 -3.34 8.22 -6.71
CA LEU A 37 -4.54 7.49 -7.12
C LEU A 37 -5.54 7.36 -5.97
N ILE A 38 -5.07 6.99 -4.80
CA ILE A 38 -5.92 6.83 -3.62
C ILE A 38 -6.56 8.17 -3.26
N ALA A 39 -5.77 9.24 -3.24
CA ALA A 39 -6.26 10.57 -2.91
C ALA A 39 -7.27 11.06 -3.94
N SER A 40 -7.09 10.73 -5.22
CA SER A 40 -8.01 11.15 -6.29
C SER A 40 -9.40 10.55 -6.15
N ARG A 41 -9.53 9.46 -5.39
CA ARG A 41 -10.83 8.84 -5.09
C ARG A 41 -11.43 9.35 -3.78
N GLY A 42 -10.82 10.36 -3.16
CA GLY A 42 -11.31 10.92 -1.91
C GLY A 42 -11.06 10.05 -0.70
N LEU A 43 -10.17 9.07 -0.81
CA LEU A 43 -9.82 8.18 0.30
C LEU A 43 -8.63 8.73 1.06
N SER A 44 -8.65 8.57 2.38
CA SER A 44 -7.56 9.05 3.24
C SER A 44 -6.58 7.93 3.54
N ILE A 45 -5.30 8.22 3.32
CA ILE A 45 -4.23 7.32 3.72
C ILE A 45 -3.94 7.61 5.20
N ARG A 46 -4.08 6.58 6.04
CA ARG A 46 -3.84 6.69 7.47
C ARG A 46 -2.38 6.46 7.82
N GLN A 47 -1.72 5.58 7.07
CA GLN A 47 -0.31 5.27 7.28
C GLN A 47 0.27 4.62 6.05
N ALA A 48 1.55 4.88 5.80
CA ALA A 48 2.31 4.19 4.76
C ALA A 48 3.65 3.76 5.36
N ILE A 49 4.01 2.51 5.13
CA ILE A 49 5.25 1.94 5.63
C ILE A 49 6.04 1.44 4.43
N VAL A 50 7.26 1.95 4.29
CA VAL A 50 8.19 1.52 3.24
C VAL A 50 9.29 0.70 3.89
N ASP A 51 9.40 -0.58 3.54
CA ASP A 51 10.46 -1.42 4.05
C ASP A 51 11.82 -0.95 3.51
N ASP A 52 12.83 -1.00 4.38
CA ASP A 52 14.19 -0.66 4.00
C ASP A 52 14.76 -1.78 3.12
N VAL A 53 15.21 -1.42 1.92
CA VAL A 53 15.72 -2.40 0.95
C VAL A 53 17.00 -3.09 1.43
N ASP A 54 17.77 -2.42 2.28
CA ASP A 54 19.02 -2.99 2.81
C ASP A 54 18.78 -3.93 3.98
N LEU A 55 17.66 -3.77 4.69
CA LEU A 55 17.34 -4.55 5.87
C LEU A 55 16.32 -5.67 5.61
N ASN A 56 15.70 -5.69 4.44
CA ASN A 56 14.65 -6.63 4.13
C ASN A 56 14.92 -7.26 2.76
N PRO A 57 15.03 -8.61 2.68
CA PRO A 57 15.28 -9.27 1.38
C PRO A 57 14.09 -9.19 0.42
N ASP A 58 12.89 -8.92 0.95
CA ASP A 58 11.67 -8.81 0.14
C ASP A 58 10.89 -7.57 0.58
N PRO A 59 11.44 -6.36 0.29
CA PRO A 59 10.82 -5.13 0.76
C PRO A 59 9.47 -4.88 0.09
N LYS A 60 8.52 -4.40 0.88
CA LYS A 60 7.17 -4.10 0.42
C LYS A 60 6.75 -2.73 0.89
N LEU A 61 5.75 -2.18 0.20
CA LEU A 61 5.09 -0.95 0.58
C LEU A 61 3.73 -1.31 1.16
N THR A 62 3.50 -0.96 2.41
CA THR A 62 2.23 -1.20 3.09
C THR A 62 1.49 0.12 3.27
N ILE A 63 0.27 0.19 2.76
CA ILE A 63 -0.56 1.39 2.86
C ILE A 63 -1.85 1.05 3.58
N VAL A 64 -2.15 1.81 4.63
CA VAL A 64 -3.40 1.70 5.38
C VAL A 64 -4.30 2.83 4.94
N VAL A 65 -5.48 2.47 4.45
CA VAL A 65 -6.46 3.41 3.90
C VAL A 65 -7.72 3.37 4.74
N GLU A 66 -8.26 4.53 5.08
CA GLU A 66 -9.50 4.64 5.80
C GLU A 66 -10.67 4.20 4.90
N GLY A 67 -11.44 3.22 5.36
CA GLY A 67 -12.57 2.68 4.62
C GLY A 67 -12.20 1.59 3.62
N GLN A 68 -13.11 1.29 2.72
CA GLN A 68 -12.95 0.22 1.76
C GLN A 68 -12.37 0.73 0.44
N ILE A 69 -11.47 -0.04 -0.13
CA ILE A 69 -10.88 0.29 -1.44
C ILE A 69 -11.76 -0.33 -2.52
N PRO A 70 -12.28 0.47 -3.48
CA PRO A 70 -13.07 -0.07 -4.57
C PRO A 70 -12.24 -1.00 -5.46
N PRO A 71 -12.84 -2.06 -6.03
CA PRO A 71 -12.10 -2.97 -6.92
C PRO A 71 -11.47 -2.30 -8.13
N ASP A 72 -12.11 -1.29 -8.70
CA ASP A 72 -11.55 -0.57 -9.84
C ASP A 72 -10.30 0.22 -9.46
N LEU A 73 -10.25 0.74 -8.24
CA LEU A 73 -9.05 1.42 -7.75
C LEU A 73 -7.90 0.44 -7.56
N ILE A 74 -8.19 -0.76 -7.03
CA ILE A 74 -7.18 -1.81 -6.91
C ILE A 74 -6.58 -2.13 -8.28
N TYR A 75 -7.42 -2.23 -9.29
CA TYR A 75 -6.99 -2.49 -10.65
C TYR A 75 -6.09 -1.38 -11.18
N GLU A 76 -6.44 -0.11 -10.93
CA GLU A 76 -5.63 1.03 -11.34
C GLU A 76 -4.28 1.06 -10.63
N ILE A 77 -4.24 0.71 -9.34
CA ILE A 77 -2.99 0.66 -8.59
C ILE A 77 -2.05 -0.38 -9.20
N LYS A 78 -2.59 -1.53 -9.61
CA LYS A 78 -1.78 -2.58 -10.24
C LYS A 78 -1.13 -2.12 -11.53
N LYS A 79 -1.68 -1.10 -12.18
CA LYS A 79 -1.13 -0.55 -13.42
C LYS A 79 -0.10 0.54 -13.21
N VAL A 80 0.12 0.97 -11.99
CA VAL A 80 1.15 1.98 -11.70
C VAL A 80 2.52 1.41 -12.04
N GLU A 81 3.31 2.20 -12.76
CA GLU A 81 4.67 1.78 -13.13
C GLU A 81 5.48 1.50 -11.86
N GLY A 82 6.11 0.33 -11.82
CA GLY A 82 6.90 -0.09 -10.68
C GLY A 82 6.17 -1.02 -9.73
N VAL A 83 4.86 -1.23 -9.90
CA VAL A 83 4.11 -2.19 -9.08
C VAL A 83 4.17 -3.56 -9.74
N SER A 84 4.77 -4.53 -9.06
CA SER A 84 4.84 -5.91 -9.52
C SER A 84 3.57 -6.67 -9.15
N SER A 85 3.16 -6.57 -7.90
CA SER A 85 1.95 -7.22 -7.43
C SER A 85 1.35 -6.45 -6.25
N LEU A 86 0.09 -6.74 -5.98
CA LEU A 86 -0.65 -6.10 -4.91
C LEU A 86 -1.46 -7.16 -4.17
N SER A 87 -1.43 -7.11 -2.85
CA SER A 87 -2.25 -7.96 -2.00
C SER A 87 -3.11 -7.10 -1.08
N LEU A 88 -4.38 -7.42 -1.02
CA LEU A 88 -5.30 -6.79 -0.06
C LEU A 88 -5.37 -7.70 1.17
N ILE A 89 -5.04 -7.14 2.30
CA ILE A 89 -4.98 -7.92 3.55
C ILE A 89 -6.29 -7.85 4.31
#